data_a1f4298bdb98bafb581cbc3f2b0ce744
#
_entry.id   a1f4298bdb98bafb581cbc3f2b0ce744
#
_cell.length_a   1.000
_cell.length_b   1.000
_cell.length_c   1.000
_cell.angle_alpha   90.00
_cell.angle_beta   90.00
_cell.angle_gamma   90.00
#
_symmetry.space_group_name_H-M   'P 1'
#
loop_
_entity.id
_entity.type
_entity.pdbx_description
1 polymer ?
#
loop_
_entity_poly.entity_id
_entity_poly.type
_entity_poly.pdbx_seq_one_letter_code
_entity_poly.pdbx_strand_id
1 'polypeptide(L)'
;MCIRDRLSLEQYPIVSVERITDTFTGETITDFDFNETGEIGVLFREDGWTYRGHIGGLAYDYIAPRKYLEVQYVAGYILPKDATEDHPATLPADLEAIVWYMIAQQWAIIENDAAGLSAFSISDVSWTFDKNISETWQSVISKYQRW
;
A
#
# COMPACT_ATOMS: atom_id res chain seq x y z
N MET A 1 23.01 12.85 8.82
CA MET A 1 21.57 12.61 8.58
C MET A 1 21.14 11.58 9.61
N CYS A 2 20.40 12.01 10.63
CA CYS A 2 19.99 11.12 11.73
C CYS A 2 18.80 10.26 11.27
N ILE A 3 18.93 8.93 11.42
CA ILE A 3 17.86 7.96 11.14
C ILE A 3 16.65 8.14 12.12
N ARG A 4 16.79 9.02 13.11
CA ARG A 4 15.77 9.26 14.16
C ARG A 4 14.65 10.20 13.76
N ASP A 5 14.78 10.91 12.65
CA ASP A 5 13.80 11.87 12.15
C ASP A 5 12.66 11.22 11.34
N ARG A 6 12.77 9.92 11.04
CA ARG A 6 11.85 9.19 10.16
C ARG A 6 11.18 8.04 10.86
N LEU A 7 9.86 7.95 10.67
CA LEU A 7 9.03 6.81 11.07
C LEU A 7 8.38 6.22 9.80
N SER A 8 8.73 4.98 9.48
CA SER A 8 8.16 4.28 8.33
C SER A 8 6.85 3.60 8.72
N LEU A 9 5.81 3.82 7.93
CA LEU A 9 4.53 3.15 8.05
C LEU A 9 4.44 1.98 7.05
N GLU A 10 3.67 0.96 7.41
CA GLU A 10 3.52 -0.24 6.59
C GLU A 10 2.69 0.00 5.33
N GLN A 11 1.74 0.94 5.40
CA GLN A 11 0.84 1.24 4.30
C GLN A 11 1.13 2.63 3.71
N TYR A 12 1.12 2.74 2.38
CA TYR A 12 1.35 3.97 1.62
C TYR A 12 0.69 3.91 0.23
N PRO A 13 0.49 5.03 -0.47
CA PRO A 13 0.74 6.41 -0.03
C PRO A 13 -0.11 6.79 1.18
N ILE A 14 0.38 7.74 1.98
CA ILE A 14 -0.37 8.28 3.12
C ILE A 14 -1.32 9.34 2.57
N VAL A 15 -2.60 9.21 2.87
CA VAL A 15 -3.65 10.19 2.51
C VAL A 15 -3.82 11.21 3.62
N SER A 16 -3.94 10.72 4.85
CA SER A 16 -4.05 11.58 6.04
C SER A 16 -3.56 10.87 7.28
N VAL A 17 -3.06 11.63 8.24
CA VAL A 17 -2.73 11.13 9.57
C VAL A 17 -3.69 11.76 10.57
N GLU A 18 -4.49 10.92 11.21
CA GLU A 18 -5.51 11.38 12.16
C GLU A 18 -4.90 11.69 13.53
N ARG A 19 -4.05 10.77 14.03
CA ARG A 19 -3.46 10.90 15.36
C ARG A 19 -2.21 10.04 15.52
N ILE A 20 -1.23 10.59 16.23
CA ILE A 20 -0.07 9.85 16.72
C ILE A 20 -0.05 9.99 18.24
N THR A 21 -0.01 8.86 18.94
CA THR A 21 -0.02 8.82 20.40
C THR A 21 1.18 8.03 20.92
N ASP A 22 1.91 8.59 21.85
CA ASP A 22 2.88 7.85 22.66
C ASP A 22 2.09 7.01 23.69
N THR A 23 2.10 5.70 23.51
CA THR A 23 1.32 4.77 24.36
C THR A 23 1.83 4.70 25.81
N PHE A 24 3.03 5.18 26.06
CA PHE A 24 3.61 5.19 27.40
C PHE A 24 3.21 6.44 28.20
N THR A 25 3.25 7.63 27.56
CA THR A 25 2.88 8.89 28.20
C THR A 25 1.41 9.23 28.01
N GLY A 26 0.75 8.64 27.01
CA GLY A 26 -0.59 9.03 26.58
C GLY A 26 -0.63 10.37 25.84
N GLU A 27 0.52 10.93 25.51
CA GLU A 27 0.64 12.23 24.87
C GLU A 27 0.40 12.12 23.36
N THR A 28 -0.35 13.08 22.80
CA THR A 28 -0.56 13.18 21.35
C THR A 28 0.54 14.01 20.73
N ILE A 29 1.17 13.48 19.70
CA ILE A 29 2.25 14.12 18.94
C ILE A 29 1.62 14.81 17.73
N THR A 30 1.85 16.12 17.58
CA THR A 30 1.31 16.96 16.50
C THR A 30 2.37 17.61 15.63
N ASP A 31 3.63 17.56 16.04
CA ASP A 31 4.80 18.16 15.40
C ASP A 31 5.46 17.17 14.42
N PHE A 32 4.75 16.80 13.40
CA PHE A 32 5.26 15.90 12.35
C PHE A 32 4.81 16.39 10.97
N ASP A 33 5.53 15.94 9.94
CA ASP A 33 5.24 16.20 8.54
C ASP A 33 5.26 14.90 7.73
N PHE A 34 4.56 14.87 6.60
CA PHE A 34 4.56 13.73 5.68
C PHE A 34 4.32 14.19 4.23
N ASN A 35 4.76 13.39 3.29
CA ASN A 35 4.56 13.66 1.88
C ASN A 35 3.25 13.01 1.38
N GLU A 36 2.21 13.83 1.17
CA GLU A 36 0.90 13.38 0.70
C GLU A 36 0.93 12.74 -0.70
N THR A 37 1.89 13.14 -1.53
CA THR A 37 2.02 12.63 -2.92
C THR A 37 3.09 11.54 -3.05
N GLY A 38 3.79 11.23 -1.97
CA GLY A 38 4.92 10.32 -1.98
C GLY A 38 4.50 8.85 -1.97
N GLU A 39 5.16 8.05 -2.81
CA GLU A 39 5.05 6.59 -2.79
C GLU A 39 5.68 5.97 -1.52
N ILE A 40 6.14 6.80 -0.59
CA ILE A 40 6.88 6.40 0.60
C ILE A 40 6.06 6.73 1.84
N GLY A 41 5.66 5.72 2.60
CA GLY A 41 4.96 5.87 3.86
C GLY A 41 5.89 6.29 4.99
N VAL A 42 6.38 7.52 4.98
CA VAL A 42 7.33 8.04 6.00
C VAL A 42 6.78 9.31 6.61
N LEU A 43 6.76 9.32 7.94
CA LEU A 43 6.52 10.52 8.73
C LEU A 43 7.86 11.12 9.17
N PHE A 44 7.98 12.45 9.09
CA PHE A 44 9.16 13.21 9.46
C PHE A 44 8.88 14.03 10.72
N ARG A 45 9.87 14.10 11.60
CA ARG A 45 9.83 14.94 12.79
C ARG A 45 11.20 15.57 13.02
N GLU A 46 11.27 16.92 13.10
CA GLU A 46 12.54 17.63 13.25
C GLU A 46 13.29 17.24 14.54
N ASP A 47 12.57 17.14 15.65
CA ASP A 47 13.12 16.73 16.95
C ASP A 47 13.42 15.23 17.03
N GLY A 48 13.08 14.48 15.97
CA GLY A 48 13.20 13.04 15.90
C GLY A 48 12.12 12.31 16.71
N TRP A 49 11.98 11.03 16.42
CA TRP A 49 11.07 10.14 17.12
C TRP A 49 11.76 9.62 18.38
N THR A 50 11.06 9.70 19.52
CA THR A 50 11.59 9.22 20.80
C THR A 50 11.80 7.71 20.74
N TYR A 51 13.04 7.28 20.64
CA TYR A 51 13.40 5.86 20.71
C TYR A 51 13.70 5.52 22.17
N ARG A 52 12.82 4.77 22.81
CA ARG A 52 13.00 4.28 24.18
C ARG A 52 13.73 2.94 24.19
N GLY A 53 14.82 2.83 23.44
CA GLY A 53 15.70 1.69 23.48
C GLY A 53 17.04 2.12 24.07
N HIS A 54 17.44 1.48 25.15
CA HIS A 54 18.80 1.54 25.72
C HIS A 54 19.33 2.93 26.06
N ILE A 55 18.81 3.57 27.10
CA ILE A 55 19.49 4.69 27.75
C ILE A 55 20.37 4.09 28.85
N GLY A 56 21.69 4.07 28.59
CA GLY A 56 22.72 3.95 29.63
C GLY A 56 22.90 2.59 30.30
N GLY A 57 22.87 1.49 29.55
CA GLY A 57 23.42 0.20 30.03
C GLY A 57 22.65 -0.51 31.16
N LEU A 58 21.48 0.03 31.54
CA LEU A 58 20.59 -0.62 32.48
C LEU A 58 19.49 -1.32 31.68
N ALA A 59 19.27 -2.60 31.98
CA ALA A 59 18.34 -3.50 31.30
C ALA A 59 16.87 -3.09 31.52
N TYR A 60 16.47 -1.94 30.99
CA TYR A 60 15.06 -1.53 30.89
C TYR A 60 14.32 -2.21 29.73
N ASP A 61 15.00 -3.05 28.96
CA ASP A 61 14.44 -3.77 27.81
C ASP A 61 13.25 -4.70 28.13
N TYR A 62 13.05 -5.02 29.39
CA TYR A 62 11.99 -5.93 29.81
C TYR A 62 10.65 -5.24 30.11
N ILE A 63 10.62 -3.92 30.22
CA ILE A 63 9.44 -3.16 30.69
C ILE A 63 8.91 -2.18 29.64
N ALA A 64 9.70 -1.81 28.65
CA ALA A 64 9.22 -0.94 27.58
C ALA A 64 8.27 -1.72 26.68
N PRO A 65 7.02 -1.27 26.46
CA PRO A 65 6.14 -1.88 25.49
C PRO A 65 6.82 -1.87 24.11
N ARG A 66 6.80 -3.00 23.41
CA ARG A 66 7.40 -3.13 22.08
C ARG A 66 6.80 -2.16 21.06
N LYS A 67 5.62 -1.64 21.37
CA LYS A 67 4.87 -0.66 20.56
C LYS A 67 4.66 0.59 21.43
N TYR A 68 5.48 1.59 21.26
CA TYR A 68 5.39 2.83 22.03
C TYR A 68 4.70 3.98 21.27
N LEU A 69 4.56 3.84 19.96
CA LEU A 69 3.80 4.77 19.13
C LEU A 69 2.59 4.06 18.52
N GLU A 70 1.43 4.64 18.68
CA GLU A 70 0.22 4.29 17.97
C GLU A 70 -0.07 5.38 16.94
N VAL A 71 -0.13 4.97 15.66
CA VAL A 71 -0.40 5.89 14.55
C VAL A 71 -1.74 5.50 13.92
N GLN A 72 -2.69 6.43 13.93
CA GLN A 72 -3.95 6.29 13.23
C GLN A 72 -3.88 7.12 11.95
N TYR A 73 -3.98 6.47 10.81
CA TYR A 73 -3.80 7.10 9.52
C TYR A 73 -4.62 6.42 8.43
N VAL A 74 -4.90 7.15 7.37
CA VAL A 74 -5.53 6.66 6.16
C VAL A 74 -4.45 6.56 5.08
N ALA A 75 -4.36 5.40 4.44
CA ALA A 75 -3.40 5.17 3.37
C ALA A 75 -4.00 4.34 2.24
N GLY A 76 -3.46 4.49 1.05
CA GLY A 76 -3.86 3.79 -0.15
C GLY A 76 -4.08 4.73 -1.32
N TYR A 77 -4.46 4.16 -2.45
CA TYR A 77 -4.71 4.93 -3.66
C TYR A 77 -6.17 5.41 -3.71
N ILE A 78 -6.36 6.65 -4.15
CA ILE A 78 -7.67 7.21 -4.45
C ILE A 78 -8.08 6.70 -5.83
N LEU A 79 -9.21 6.01 -5.90
CA LEU A 79 -9.74 5.49 -7.17
C LEU A 79 -10.33 6.62 -8.00
N PRO A 80 -10.37 6.51 -9.34
CA PRO A 80 -10.97 7.51 -10.22
C PRO A 80 -12.43 7.86 -9.86
N LYS A 81 -13.20 6.90 -9.37
CA LYS A 81 -14.60 7.11 -8.95
C LYS A 81 -14.75 7.91 -7.66
N ASP A 82 -13.73 7.92 -6.80
CA ASP A 82 -13.73 8.56 -5.50
C ASP A 82 -12.93 9.88 -5.53
N ALA A 83 -12.40 10.24 -6.71
CA ALA A 83 -11.64 11.46 -6.92
C ALA A 83 -12.53 12.70 -6.81
N THR A 84 -12.00 13.73 -6.16
CA THR A 84 -12.59 15.08 -6.05
C THR A 84 -11.60 16.13 -6.56
N GLU A 85 -12.04 17.40 -6.67
CA GLU A 85 -11.12 18.50 -7.05
C GLU A 85 -9.99 18.66 -6.03
N ASP A 86 -10.27 18.46 -4.73
CA ASP A 86 -9.28 18.59 -3.67
C ASP A 86 -8.41 17.32 -3.54
N HIS A 87 -8.95 16.16 -3.89
CA HIS A 87 -8.29 14.85 -3.80
C HIS A 87 -8.36 14.12 -5.15
N PRO A 88 -7.42 14.39 -6.07
CA PRO A 88 -7.39 13.75 -7.38
C PRO A 88 -7.07 12.25 -7.26
N ALA A 89 -7.45 11.49 -8.28
CA ALA A 89 -7.11 10.08 -8.36
C ALA A 89 -5.59 9.87 -8.32
N THR A 90 -5.14 8.97 -7.46
CA THR A 90 -3.71 8.64 -7.30
C THR A 90 -3.38 7.21 -7.73
N LEU A 91 -4.38 6.44 -8.20
CA LEU A 91 -4.16 5.08 -8.68
C LEU A 91 -3.20 5.08 -9.88
N PRO A 92 -2.07 4.36 -9.83
CA PRO A 92 -1.15 4.24 -10.95
C PRO A 92 -1.83 3.64 -12.19
N ALA A 93 -1.59 4.25 -13.36
CA ALA A 93 -2.22 3.84 -14.61
C ALA A 93 -1.87 2.40 -15.04
N ASP A 94 -0.70 1.91 -14.65
CA ASP A 94 -0.29 0.52 -14.91
C ASP A 94 -1.10 -0.48 -14.07
N LEU A 95 -1.44 -0.17 -12.82
CA LEU A 95 -2.36 -0.98 -12.01
C LEU A 95 -3.78 -0.93 -12.57
N GLU A 96 -4.25 0.23 -12.97
CA GLU A 96 -5.56 0.39 -13.59
C GLU A 96 -5.66 -0.45 -14.89
N ALA A 97 -4.64 -0.41 -15.74
CA ALA A 97 -4.59 -1.20 -16.97
C ALA A 97 -4.65 -2.72 -16.70
N ILE A 98 -3.99 -3.21 -15.64
CA ILE A 98 -4.09 -4.62 -15.24
C ILE A 98 -5.52 -5.00 -14.87
N VAL A 99 -6.19 -4.16 -14.09
CA VAL A 99 -7.58 -4.42 -13.66
C VAL A 99 -8.49 -4.51 -14.89
N TRP A 100 -8.37 -3.57 -15.82
CA TRP A 100 -9.13 -3.61 -17.08
C TRP A 100 -8.85 -4.85 -17.89
N TYR A 101 -7.60 -5.27 -18.00
CA TYR A 101 -7.22 -6.50 -18.70
C TYR A 101 -7.84 -7.73 -18.04
N MET A 102 -7.78 -7.84 -16.71
CA MET A 102 -8.40 -8.95 -15.98
C MET A 102 -9.91 -9.00 -16.16
N ILE A 103 -10.58 -7.83 -16.14
CA ILE A 103 -12.01 -7.73 -16.39
C ILE A 103 -12.35 -8.19 -17.82
N ALA A 104 -11.59 -7.72 -18.82
CA ALA A 104 -11.79 -8.09 -20.21
C ALA A 104 -11.61 -9.61 -20.44
N GLN A 105 -10.58 -10.21 -19.84
CA GLN A 105 -10.42 -11.66 -19.87
C GLN A 105 -11.60 -12.39 -19.25
N GLN A 106 -12.01 -11.97 -18.05
CA GLN A 106 -13.11 -12.62 -17.37
C GLN A 106 -14.43 -12.47 -18.15
N TRP A 107 -14.65 -11.30 -18.75
CA TRP A 107 -15.79 -11.04 -19.60
C TRP A 107 -15.80 -11.95 -20.82
N ALA A 108 -14.68 -12.10 -21.52
CA ALA A 108 -14.57 -13.00 -22.67
C ALA A 108 -14.85 -14.47 -22.33
N ILE A 109 -14.46 -14.91 -21.12
CA ILE A 109 -14.75 -16.26 -20.63
C ILE A 109 -16.25 -16.43 -20.41
N ILE A 110 -16.92 -15.44 -19.82
CA ILE A 110 -18.37 -15.47 -19.56
C ILE A 110 -19.15 -15.42 -20.87
N GLU A 111 -18.80 -14.51 -21.78
CA GLU A 111 -19.50 -14.30 -23.05
C GLU A 111 -19.45 -15.55 -23.94
N ASN A 112 -18.36 -16.30 -23.89
CA ASN A 112 -18.19 -17.52 -24.68
C ASN A 112 -18.58 -18.81 -23.95
N ASP A 113 -19.26 -18.73 -22.79
CA ASP A 113 -19.56 -19.89 -21.93
C ASP A 113 -18.35 -20.79 -21.65
N ALA A 114 -17.16 -20.19 -21.65
CA ALA A 114 -15.87 -20.89 -21.53
C ALA A 114 -15.44 -21.12 -20.07
N ALA A 115 -16.32 -20.93 -19.09
CA ALA A 115 -16.02 -21.15 -17.70
C ALA A 115 -15.54 -22.61 -17.45
N GLY A 116 -14.27 -22.74 -17.08
CA GLY A 116 -13.64 -24.04 -16.86
C GLY A 116 -12.94 -24.64 -18.09
N LEU A 117 -13.10 -24.05 -19.28
CA LEU A 117 -12.37 -24.48 -20.47
C LEU A 117 -11.00 -23.80 -20.56
N SER A 118 -9.99 -24.55 -20.99
CA SER A 118 -8.66 -23.99 -21.30
C SER A 118 -8.50 -23.70 -22.78
N ALA A 119 -9.25 -24.41 -23.62
CA ALA A 119 -9.27 -24.23 -25.06
C ALA A 119 -10.59 -24.71 -25.64
N PHE A 120 -11.00 -24.11 -26.73
CA PHE A 120 -12.18 -24.49 -27.49
C PHE A 120 -11.83 -24.50 -28.97
N SER A 121 -12.22 -25.56 -29.68
CA SER A 121 -11.95 -25.69 -31.10
C SER A 121 -13.20 -26.17 -31.82
N ILE A 122 -13.60 -25.46 -32.87
CA ILE A 122 -14.63 -25.88 -33.82
C ILE A 122 -14.08 -25.75 -35.22
N SER A 123 -13.99 -26.88 -35.92
CA SER A 123 -13.48 -26.90 -37.28
C SER A 123 -12.08 -26.28 -37.39
N ASP A 124 -11.92 -25.20 -38.15
CA ASP A 124 -10.63 -24.55 -38.40
C ASP A 124 -10.33 -23.41 -37.40
N VAL A 125 -11.23 -23.15 -36.43
CA VAL A 125 -11.07 -22.08 -35.45
C VAL A 125 -10.77 -22.68 -34.09
N SER A 126 -9.65 -22.28 -33.50
CA SER A 126 -9.27 -22.66 -32.14
C SER A 126 -9.12 -21.41 -31.28
N TRP A 127 -9.67 -21.43 -30.07
CA TRP A 127 -9.56 -20.38 -29.07
C TRP A 127 -8.84 -20.96 -27.84
N THR A 128 -7.79 -20.31 -27.42
CA THR A 128 -7.07 -20.69 -26.20
C THR A 128 -7.26 -19.57 -25.18
N PHE A 129 -7.75 -19.92 -24.00
CA PHE A 129 -7.90 -18.97 -22.89
C PHE A 129 -6.67 -19.07 -22.01
N ASP A 130 -5.94 -17.98 -21.92
CA ASP A 130 -4.82 -17.89 -20.96
C ASP A 130 -5.39 -17.70 -19.56
N LYS A 131 -5.19 -18.70 -18.70
CA LYS A 131 -5.62 -18.65 -17.29
C LYS A 131 -4.61 -17.97 -16.39
N ASN A 132 -3.42 -17.71 -16.89
CA ASN A 132 -2.34 -17.13 -16.12
C ASN A 132 -2.21 -15.64 -16.47
N ILE A 133 -2.03 -14.84 -15.42
CA ILE A 133 -1.59 -13.46 -15.59
C ILE A 133 -0.22 -13.51 -16.27
N SER A 134 -0.04 -12.82 -17.39
CA SER A 134 1.22 -12.81 -18.12
C SER A 134 2.38 -12.36 -17.21
N GLU A 135 3.59 -12.82 -17.50
CA GLU A 135 4.79 -12.44 -16.74
C GLU A 135 4.97 -10.92 -16.64
N THR A 136 4.59 -10.19 -17.69
CA THR A 136 4.60 -8.73 -17.69
C THR A 136 3.72 -8.15 -16.60
N TRP A 137 2.49 -8.66 -16.45
CA TRP A 137 1.56 -8.19 -15.42
C TRP A 137 1.99 -8.60 -14.02
N GLN A 138 2.56 -9.80 -13.87
CA GLN A 138 3.16 -10.22 -12.60
C GLN A 138 4.30 -9.30 -12.18
N SER A 139 5.14 -8.89 -13.13
CA SER A 139 6.22 -7.93 -12.90
C SER A 139 5.69 -6.58 -12.43
N VAL A 140 4.59 -6.07 -13.01
CA VAL A 140 3.97 -4.82 -12.57
C VAL A 140 3.37 -4.97 -11.18
N ILE A 141 2.60 -6.03 -10.94
CA ILE A 141 1.99 -6.28 -9.61
C ILE A 141 3.05 -6.35 -8.52
N SER A 142 4.20 -6.99 -8.81
CA SER A 142 5.28 -7.14 -7.84
C SER A 142 5.90 -5.82 -7.37
N LYS A 143 5.84 -4.76 -8.18
CA LYS A 143 6.31 -3.41 -7.76
C LYS A 143 5.48 -2.83 -6.61
N TYR A 144 4.21 -3.22 -6.54
CA TYR A 144 3.25 -2.68 -5.58
C TYR A 144 2.98 -3.65 -4.43
N GLN A 145 3.58 -4.84 -4.45
CA GLN A 145 3.53 -5.75 -3.30
C GLN A 145 4.35 -5.17 -2.16
N ARG A 146 3.73 -5.07 -1.00
CA ARG A 146 4.33 -4.57 0.24
C ARG A 146 4.59 -5.76 1.15
N TRP A 147 5.80 -5.81 1.68
CA TRP A 147 6.29 -6.90 2.54
C TRP A 147 6.07 -6.55 3.99
#